data_406f6486b99a37afbc60bc4a76a4af6d
#
_entry.id   406f6486b99a37afbc60bc4a76a4af6d
#
_cell.length_a   1.000
_cell.length_b   1.000
_cell.length_c   1.000
_cell.angle_alpha   90.00
_cell.angle_beta   90.00
_cell.angle_gamma   90.00
#
_symmetry.space_group_name_H-M   'P 1'
#
loop_
_entity.id
_entity.type
_entity.pdbx_description
1 polymer ?
#
loop_
_entity_poly.entity_id
_entity_poly.type
_entity_poly.pdbx_seq_one_letter_code
_entity_poly.pdbx_strand_id
1 'polypeptide(L)'
;MGQERMAVGPPDQDIVTLAANAAPPVVEKAGRENIELLIFATESGIDQSKAAAMFCHKLLGLPSTCRCIETKEACYGATASLRMAVAMVAARPHTKALVLAADIARYDLASPGEPTQGAGAVAMLVSAHPRILALDPEAGFHAEDIMDFWRPNYREEALVDGKYSTKMYLTTLIDAWKNYKATSQRGLPDHAHYCFHMPFTKIAYKSFERLCKAEAAELPPKDELDRLLEPALQYNRQTGNTYAACVYEGFSSLLDNAPATLDDQRIGFFSYGSGCMAEFFSGVVQRGYREHLFTDAHRAMLDTRTPVTYRQYEDIFNYGIPKDGADHVFAPYRGGAFRLAGIKDHKRRYEAK
;
A
#
# COMPACT_ATOMS: atom_id res chain seq x y z
N MET A 1 19.77 -2.91 0.01
CA MET A 1 18.36 -2.57 -0.16
C MET A 1 17.64 -2.51 1.19
N GLY A 2 17.93 -3.39 2.12
CA GLY A 2 17.41 -3.38 3.49
C GLY A 2 16.18 -4.27 3.70
N GLN A 3 15.65 -4.90 2.66
CA GLN A 3 14.69 -5.99 2.80
C GLN A 3 15.39 -7.24 3.34
N GLU A 4 14.69 -7.98 4.16
CA GLU A 4 15.11 -9.27 4.71
C GLU A 4 14.43 -10.44 3.99
N ARG A 5 13.19 -10.22 3.57
CA ARG A 5 12.35 -11.18 2.86
C ARG A 5 11.49 -10.44 1.84
N MET A 6 10.85 -11.18 0.96
CA MET A 6 9.76 -10.71 0.12
C MET A 6 8.57 -11.66 0.21
N ALA A 7 7.36 -11.12 0.12
CA ALA A 7 6.17 -11.93 0.00
C ALA A 7 5.97 -12.36 -1.45
N VAL A 8 5.53 -13.61 -1.64
CA VAL A 8 5.25 -14.21 -2.95
C VAL A 8 3.83 -14.74 -2.94
N GLY A 9 3.01 -14.30 -3.88
CA GLY A 9 1.64 -14.77 -4.03
C GLY A 9 1.62 -16.15 -4.70
N PRO A 10 1.06 -17.19 -4.06
CA PRO A 10 0.89 -18.51 -4.69
C PRO A 10 -0.17 -18.44 -5.82
N PRO A 11 -0.26 -19.48 -6.67
CA PRO A 11 -1.16 -19.49 -7.85
C PRO A 11 -2.65 -19.30 -7.54
N ASP A 12 -3.10 -19.61 -6.34
CA ASP A 12 -4.48 -19.41 -5.90
C ASP A 12 -4.73 -18.04 -5.23
N GLN A 13 -3.77 -17.14 -5.34
CA GLN A 13 -3.87 -15.76 -4.85
C GLN A 13 -3.57 -14.74 -5.94
N ASP A 14 -4.34 -13.67 -5.93
CA ASP A 14 -4.15 -12.46 -6.73
C ASP A 14 -4.50 -11.22 -5.89
N ILE A 15 -4.47 -10.04 -6.49
CA ILE A 15 -4.77 -8.78 -5.78
C ILE A 15 -6.16 -8.78 -5.12
N VAL A 16 -7.15 -9.45 -5.74
CA VAL A 16 -8.51 -9.53 -5.18
C VAL A 16 -8.50 -10.34 -3.88
N THR A 17 -7.84 -11.50 -3.89
CA THR A 17 -7.77 -12.35 -2.70
C THR A 17 -6.94 -11.72 -1.59
N LEU A 18 -5.83 -11.05 -1.92
CA LEU A 18 -5.04 -10.31 -0.94
C LEU A 18 -5.88 -9.23 -0.25
N ALA A 19 -6.57 -8.39 -1.04
CA ALA A 19 -7.42 -7.33 -0.49
C ALA A 19 -8.63 -7.87 0.27
N ALA A 20 -9.30 -8.91 -0.25
CA ALA A 20 -10.43 -9.54 0.41
C ALA A 20 -10.04 -10.20 1.74
N ASN A 21 -8.80 -10.71 1.86
CA ASN A 21 -8.27 -11.27 3.10
C ASN A 21 -7.86 -10.20 4.12
N ALA A 22 -7.48 -9.00 3.69
CA ALA A 22 -7.14 -7.88 4.57
C ALA A 22 -8.39 -7.15 5.13
N ALA A 23 -9.52 -7.20 4.44
CA ALA A 23 -10.67 -6.36 4.73
C ALA A 23 -11.61 -6.83 5.86
N PRO A 24 -11.82 -8.14 6.15
CA PRO A 24 -12.87 -8.59 7.06
C PRO A 24 -12.87 -7.91 8.43
N PRO A 25 -11.75 -7.78 9.16
CA PRO A 25 -11.76 -7.14 10.48
C PRO A 25 -12.22 -5.69 10.43
N VAL A 26 -11.87 -4.97 9.36
CA VAL A 26 -12.24 -3.57 9.13
C VAL A 26 -13.72 -3.45 8.78
N VAL A 27 -14.22 -4.34 7.91
CA VAL A 27 -15.63 -4.37 7.46
C VAL A 27 -16.55 -4.74 8.60
N GLU A 28 -16.20 -5.73 9.43
CA GLU A 28 -16.98 -6.12 10.61
C GLU A 28 -17.08 -4.98 11.62
N LYS A 29 -15.96 -4.30 11.88
CA LYS A 29 -15.91 -3.16 12.81
C LYS A 29 -16.68 -1.93 12.28
N ALA A 30 -16.80 -1.79 10.95
CA ALA A 30 -17.54 -0.71 10.28
C ALA A 30 -19.06 -0.91 10.30
N GLY A 31 -19.51 -2.18 10.22
CA GLY A 31 -20.86 -2.55 9.79
C GLY A 31 -20.97 -2.44 8.26
N ARG A 32 -21.19 -3.56 7.59
CA ARG A 32 -21.19 -3.65 6.11
C ARG A 32 -22.18 -2.69 5.47
N GLU A 33 -23.34 -2.52 6.07
CA GLU A 33 -24.44 -1.67 5.63
C GLU A 33 -24.11 -0.18 5.60
N ASN A 34 -23.06 0.24 6.33
CA ASN A 34 -22.62 1.63 6.42
C ASN A 34 -21.56 2.00 5.36
N ILE A 35 -21.08 1.01 4.59
CA ILE A 35 -20.05 1.24 3.57
C ILE A 35 -20.75 1.58 2.24
N GLU A 36 -20.68 2.85 1.84
CA GLU A 36 -21.32 3.35 0.62
C GLU A 36 -20.35 3.52 -0.56
N LEU A 37 -19.05 3.39 -0.32
CA LEU A 37 -18.01 3.49 -1.34
C LEU A 37 -16.92 2.46 -1.06
N LEU A 38 -16.56 1.70 -2.08
CA LEU A 38 -15.38 0.84 -2.14
C LEU A 38 -14.48 1.31 -3.27
N ILE A 39 -13.29 1.75 -2.92
CA ILE A 39 -12.24 2.10 -3.90
C ILE A 39 -11.14 1.06 -3.80
N PHE A 40 -10.76 0.49 -4.92
CA PHE A 40 -9.64 -0.45 -5.01
C PHE A 40 -8.47 0.22 -5.75
N ALA A 41 -7.35 0.40 -5.07
CA ALA A 41 -6.13 0.97 -5.64
C ALA A 41 -5.16 -0.15 -6.02
N THR A 42 -4.74 -0.19 -7.26
CA THR A 42 -3.78 -1.17 -7.75
C THR A 42 -3.12 -0.72 -9.04
N GLU A 43 -1.89 -1.15 -9.24
CA GLU A 43 -1.23 -1.14 -10.55
C GLU A 43 -1.07 -2.56 -11.12
N SER A 44 -1.53 -3.59 -10.40
CA SER A 44 -1.52 -5.00 -10.81
C SER A 44 -2.90 -5.47 -11.30
N GLY A 45 -3.61 -4.62 -12.06
CA GLY A 45 -4.97 -4.86 -12.55
C GLY A 45 -5.15 -6.22 -13.22
N ILE A 46 -6.31 -6.84 -13.01
CA ILE A 46 -6.63 -8.20 -13.49
C ILE A 46 -7.63 -8.24 -14.65
N ASP A 47 -8.27 -7.12 -14.91
CA ASP A 47 -9.27 -6.94 -15.96
C ASP A 47 -9.21 -5.50 -16.47
N GLN A 48 -9.34 -5.29 -17.78
CA GLN A 48 -9.23 -3.94 -18.35
C GLN A 48 -10.53 -3.14 -18.27
N SER A 49 -11.63 -3.76 -17.86
CA SER A 49 -12.96 -3.17 -17.82
C SER A 49 -13.61 -3.29 -16.44
N LYS A 50 -13.62 -4.49 -15.86
CA LYS A 50 -14.25 -4.76 -14.58
C LYS A 50 -13.28 -4.47 -13.43
N ALA A 51 -13.62 -3.50 -12.60
CA ALA A 51 -12.85 -3.14 -11.42
C ALA A 51 -12.65 -4.33 -10.45
N ALA A 52 -11.44 -4.50 -9.89
CA ALA A 52 -11.15 -5.45 -8.82
C ALA A 52 -12.06 -5.24 -7.60
N ALA A 53 -12.47 -3.99 -7.34
CA ALA A 53 -13.46 -3.64 -6.33
C ALA A 53 -14.77 -4.44 -6.45
N MET A 54 -15.24 -4.75 -7.66
CA MET A 54 -16.48 -5.51 -7.87
C MET A 54 -16.39 -6.96 -7.42
N PHE A 55 -15.20 -7.56 -7.52
CA PHE A 55 -14.97 -8.91 -6.99
C PHE A 55 -14.94 -8.88 -5.45
N CYS A 56 -14.22 -7.91 -4.87
CA CYS A 56 -14.18 -7.71 -3.41
C CYS A 56 -15.55 -7.37 -2.83
N HIS A 57 -16.35 -6.55 -3.51
CA HIS A 57 -17.72 -6.23 -3.10
C HIS A 57 -18.54 -7.50 -2.82
N LYS A 58 -18.48 -8.47 -3.74
CA LYS A 58 -19.19 -9.76 -3.58
C LYS A 58 -18.61 -10.59 -2.43
N LEU A 59 -17.28 -10.71 -2.35
CA LEU A 59 -16.61 -11.53 -1.34
C LEU A 59 -16.84 -10.99 0.08
N LEU A 60 -16.89 -9.68 0.23
CA LEU A 60 -17.11 -9.00 1.51
C LEU A 60 -18.60 -8.85 1.87
N GLY A 61 -19.52 -9.22 0.96
CA GLY A 61 -20.95 -9.12 1.17
C GLY A 61 -21.43 -7.69 1.39
N LEU A 62 -20.87 -6.73 0.66
CA LEU A 62 -21.28 -5.33 0.75
C LEU A 62 -22.65 -5.09 0.09
N PRO A 63 -23.42 -4.07 0.53
CA PRO A 63 -24.75 -3.82 0.00
C PRO A 63 -24.70 -3.37 -1.46
N SER A 64 -25.73 -3.68 -2.23
CA SER A 64 -25.84 -3.29 -3.65
C SER A 64 -25.85 -1.77 -3.88
N THR A 65 -26.06 -0.99 -2.83
CA THR A 65 -25.97 0.48 -2.83
C THR A 65 -24.52 0.99 -2.70
N CYS A 66 -23.54 0.12 -2.38
CA CYS A 66 -22.13 0.49 -2.31
C CYS A 66 -21.56 0.72 -3.72
N ARG A 67 -21.08 1.92 -3.97
CA ARG A 67 -20.37 2.24 -5.23
C ARG A 67 -18.98 1.65 -5.22
N CYS A 68 -18.58 1.07 -6.35
CA CYS A 68 -17.28 0.40 -6.49
C CYS A 68 -16.52 0.96 -7.67
N ILE A 69 -15.27 1.36 -7.45
CA ILE A 69 -14.35 1.83 -8.50
C ILE A 69 -12.95 1.26 -8.28
N GLU A 70 -12.13 1.30 -9.32
CA GLU A 70 -10.70 1.02 -9.28
C GLU A 70 -9.91 2.25 -9.70
N THR A 71 -8.78 2.48 -9.05
CA THR A 71 -7.89 3.61 -9.35
C THR A 71 -6.49 3.10 -9.65
N LYS A 72 -5.84 3.79 -10.59
CA LYS A 72 -4.46 3.50 -11.00
C LYS A 72 -3.67 4.79 -11.18
N GLU A 73 -2.61 4.95 -10.45
CA GLU A 73 -1.46 5.82 -10.67
C GLU A 73 -0.27 5.21 -9.96
N ALA A 74 0.24 4.14 -10.55
CA ALA A 74 1.32 3.34 -9.97
C ALA A 74 1.15 3.19 -8.44
N CYS A 75 2.22 3.33 -7.67
CA CYS A 75 2.20 3.19 -6.21
C CYS A 75 1.45 4.33 -5.47
N TYR A 76 1.12 5.45 -6.14
CA TYR A 76 0.35 6.55 -5.56
C TYR A 76 -1.16 6.26 -5.50
N GLY A 77 -1.66 5.27 -6.23
CA GLY A 77 -3.09 4.99 -6.37
C GLY A 77 -3.88 4.92 -5.06
N ALA A 78 -3.30 4.36 -3.98
CA ALA A 78 -3.96 4.29 -2.68
C ALA A 78 -4.11 5.66 -2.01
N THR A 79 -3.15 6.56 -2.18
CA THR A 79 -3.24 7.92 -1.65
C THR A 79 -4.29 8.73 -2.40
N ALA A 80 -4.35 8.62 -3.72
CA ALA A 80 -5.43 9.20 -4.52
C ALA A 80 -6.81 8.70 -4.05
N SER A 81 -6.94 7.38 -3.85
CA SER A 81 -8.17 6.74 -3.34
C SER A 81 -8.56 7.25 -1.96
N LEU A 82 -7.59 7.37 -1.05
CA LEU A 82 -7.82 7.89 0.28
C LEU A 82 -8.31 9.34 0.24
N ARG A 83 -7.71 10.19 -0.59
CA ARG A 83 -8.14 11.60 -0.76
C ARG A 83 -9.56 11.70 -1.33
N MET A 84 -9.91 10.89 -2.33
CA MET A 84 -11.27 10.83 -2.87
C MET A 84 -12.27 10.36 -1.80
N ALA A 85 -11.94 9.34 -1.03
CA ALA A 85 -12.77 8.84 0.07
C ALA A 85 -12.99 9.90 1.15
N VAL A 86 -11.94 10.62 1.56
CA VAL A 86 -12.01 11.73 2.52
C VAL A 86 -12.93 12.84 2.01
N ALA A 87 -12.79 13.25 0.75
CA ALA A 87 -13.63 14.28 0.15
C ALA A 87 -15.13 13.89 0.13
N MET A 88 -15.41 12.60 -0.20
CA MET A 88 -16.79 12.09 -0.17
C MET A 88 -17.36 12.07 1.26
N VAL A 89 -16.58 11.59 2.22
CA VAL A 89 -17.00 11.51 3.64
C VAL A 89 -17.18 12.92 4.20
N ALA A 90 -16.33 13.88 3.84
CA ALA A 90 -16.49 15.28 4.26
C ALA A 90 -17.81 15.90 3.74
N ALA A 91 -18.19 15.57 2.50
CA ALA A 91 -19.47 16.01 1.92
C ALA A 91 -20.68 15.26 2.48
N ARG A 92 -20.51 14.02 2.98
CA ARG A 92 -21.56 13.15 3.51
C ARG A 92 -21.10 12.44 4.78
N PRO A 93 -21.06 13.13 5.95
CA PRO A 93 -20.40 12.63 7.17
C PRO A 93 -20.99 11.35 7.78
N HIS A 94 -22.22 10.98 7.42
CA HIS A 94 -22.85 9.74 7.88
C HIS A 94 -22.39 8.51 7.09
N THR A 95 -21.69 8.69 5.98
CA THR A 95 -21.21 7.60 5.13
C THR A 95 -19.83 7.12 5.56
N LYS A 96 -19.51 5.89 5.19
CA LYS A 96 -18.16 5.33 5.31
C LYS A 96 -17.66 4.89 3.94
N ALA A 97 -16.37 5.03 3.71
CA ALA A 97 -15.72 4.50 2.54
C ALA A 97 -14.65 3.47 2.94
N LEU A 98 -14.57 2.39 2.20
CA LEU A 98 -13.52 1.39 2.31
C LEU A 98 -12.53 1.58 1.15
N VAL A 99 -11.28 1.83 1.48
CA VAL A 99 -10.18 1.87 0.51
C VAL A 99 -9.37 0.59 0.67
N LEU A 100 -9.28 -0.18 -0.40
CA LEU A 100 -8.43 -1.35 -0.51
C LEU A 100 -7.24 -1.01 -1.40
N ALA A 101 -6.04 -1.35 -0.97
CA ALA A 101 -4.84 -1.27 -1.79
C ALA A 101 -4.18 -2.65 -1.82
N ALA A 102 -3.91 -3.19 -3.00
CA ALA A 102 -3.27 -4.49 -3.13
C ALA A 102 -2.49 -4.59 -4.43
N ASP A 103 -1.27 -5.10 -4.33
CA ASP A 103 -0.40 -5.34 -5.47
C ASP A 103 0.47 -6.59 -5.30
N ILE A 104 0.94 -7.10 -6.42
CA ILE A 104 1.98 -8.11 -6.55
C ILE A 104 3.04 -7.53 -7.47
N ALA A 105 4.17 -7.13 -6.90
CA ALA A 105 5.28 -6.54 -7.65
C ALA A 105 6.01 -7.62 -8.45
N ARG A 106 6.21 -7.38 -9.74
CA ARG A 106 6.92 -8.28 -10.65
C ARG A 106 7.95 -7.55 -11.48
N TYR A 107 9.17 -8.04 -11.41
CA TYR A 107 10.30 -7.68 -12.30
C TYR A 107 10.84 -8.94 -12.96
N ASP A 108 11.61 -8.80 -14.04
CA ASP A 108 12.28 -9.95 -14.66
C ASP A 108 13.18 -10.66 -13.62
N LEU A 109 13.19 -12.00 -13.66
CA LEU A 109 14.10 -12.81 -12.85
C LEU A 109 15.56 -12.44 -13.15
N ALA A 110 16.41 -12.55 -12.14
CA ALA A 110 17.81 -12.16 -12.18
C ALA A 110 18.07 -10.68 -12.56
N SER A 111 17.04 -9.82 -12.48
CA SER A 111 17.18 -8.36 -12.68
C SER A 111 17.54 -7.65 -11.37
N PRO A 112 18.09 -6.43 -11.43
CA PRO A 112 18.33 -5.63 -10.22
C PRO A 112 17.05 -5.27 -9.43
N GLY A 113 15.88 -5.32 -10.07
CA GLY A 113 14.58 -5.08 -9.45
C GLY A 113 14.04 -6.28 -8.65
N GLU A 114 14.39 -7.50 -9.04
CA GLU A 114 13.85 -8.72 -8.43
C GLU A 114 13.91 -8.75 -6.89
N PRO A 115 15.04 -8.41 -6.23
CA PRO A 115 15.11 -8.43 -4.78
C PRO A 115 14.22 -7.41 -4.07
N THR A 116 13.59 -6.50 -4.81
CA THR A 116 12.68 -5.48 -4.26
C THR A 116 11.22 -5.89 -4.35
N GLN A 117 10.90 -7.00 -5.03
CA GLN A 117 9.54 -7.49 -5.19
C GLN A 117 8.86 -7.75 -3.85
N GLY A 118 7.54 -7.74 -3.88
CA GLY A 118 6.70 -8.04 -2.75
C GLY A 118 5.26 -8.30 -3.18
N ALA A 119 4.45 -8.70 -2.23
CA ALA A 119 3.01 -8.84 -2.40
C ALA A 119 2.31 -8.51 -1.10
N GLY A 120 1.24 -7.73 -1.15
CA GLY A 120 0.52 -7.36 0.06
C GLY A 120 -0.73 -6.55 -0.21
N ALA A 121 -1.49 -6.34 0.84
CA ALA A 121 -2.71 -5.53 0.80
C ALA A 121 -2.95 -4.80 2.11
N VAL A 122 -3.57 -3.64 2.01
CA VAL A 122 -4.07 -2.86 3.16
C VAL A 122 -5.54 -2.51 2.94
N ALA A 123 -6.33 -2.59 4.01
CA ALA A 123 -7.72 -2.14 4.05
C ALA A 123 -7.84 -0.94 5.00
N MET A 124 -8.38 0.17 4.51
CA MET A 124 -8.53 1.41 5.26
C MET A 124 -10.00 1.83 5.29
N LEU A 125 -10.54 2.03 6.49
CA LEU A 125 -11.88 2.61 6.67
C LEU A 125 -11.77 4.12 6.83
N VAL A 126 -12.46 4.86 5.99
CA VAL A 126 -12.55 6.32 6.04
C VAL A 126 -13.91 6.72 6.57
N SER A 127 -13.92 7.58 7.59
CA SER A 127 -15.14 8.08 8.25
C SER A 127 -14.94 9.51 8.76
N ALA A 128 -16.02 10.23 9.02
CA ALA A 128 -15.97 11.59 9.58
C ALA A 128 -15.43 11.61 11.03
N HIS A 129 -15.44 10.47 11.71
CA HIS A 129 -14.93 10.33 13.07
C HIS A 129 -13.78 9.33 13.09
N PRO A 130 -12.57 9.75 12.69
CA PRO A 130 -11.41 8.86 12.65
C PRO A 130 -11.00 8.42 14.05
N ARG A 131 -10.62 7.15 14.20
CA ARG A 131 -10.20 6.58 15.49
C ARG A 131 -8.69 6.30 15.56
N ILE A 132 -8.02 6.28 14.40
CA ILE A 132 -6.58 6.01 14.31
C ILE A 132 -5.83 7.26 13.87
N LEU A 133 -6.23 7.88 12.76
CA LEU A 133 -5.54 9.03 12.18
C LEU A 133 -6.54 10.03 11.63
N ALA A 134 -6.49 11.28 12.09
CA ALA A 134 -7.16 12.40 11.45
C ALA A 134 -6.19 13.04 10.45
N LEU A 135 -6.55 13.03 9.16
CA LEU A 135 -5.72 13.64 8.11
C LEU A 135 -5.79 15.16 8.18
N ASP A 136 -4.65 15.80 8.07
CA ASP A 136 -4.59 17.25 7.85
C ASP A 136 -5.10 17.59 6.44
N PRO A 137 -5.78 18.73 6.26
CA PRO A 137 -6.28 19.14 4.95
C PRO A 137 -5.16 19.57 3.99
N GLU A 138 -4.06 20.09 4.54
CA GLU A 138 -2.94 20.58 3.74
C GLU A 138 -2.10 19.41 3.21
N ALA A 139 -1.66 19.56 1.95
CA ALA A 139 -0.73 18.67 1.30
C ALA A 139 0.11 19.44 0.27
N GLY A 140 1.20 18.84 -0.15
CA GLY A 140 2.03 19.35 -1.23
C GLY A 140 2.19 18.32 -2.34
N PHE A 141 2.17 18.78 -3.58
CA PHE A 141 2.09 17.90 -4.75
C PHE A 141 3.20 18.20 -5.76
N HIS A 142 3.53 17.17 -6.55
CA HIS A 142 4.29 17.29 -7.79
C HIS A 142 3.80 16.25 -8.78
N ALA A 143 3.55 16.65 -10.02
CA ALA A 143 3.21 15.73 -11.11
C ALA A 143 4.01 16.08 -12.37
N GLU A 144 4.55 15.08 -13.06
CA GLU A 144 5.34 15.23 -14.26
C GLU A 144 5.22 13.97 -15.13
N ASP A 145 5.08 14.13 -16.45
CA ASP A 145 5.08 13.00 -17.40
C ASP A 145 6.52 12.52 -17.63
N ILE A 146 6.85 11.38 -17.02
CA ILE A 146 8.17 10.74 -17.14
C ILE A 146 8.04 9.22 -17.32
N MET A 147 9.09 8.60 -17.84
CA MET A 147 9.17 7.14 -18.03
C MET A 147 10.29 6.58 -17.15
N ASP A 148 10.08 6.61 -15.84
CA ASP A 148 11.03 6.08 -14.85
C ASP A 148 10.76 4.62 -14.48
N PHE A 149 9.50 4.22 -14.48
CA PHE A 149 8.97 2.89 -14.30
C PHE A 149 7.64 2.79 -15.03
N TRP A 150 7.46 1.74 -15.83
CA TRP A 150 6.21 1.52 -16.56
C TRP A 150 6.00 0.04 -16.86
N ARG A 151 4.75 -0.35 -17.15
CA ARG A 151 4.39 -1.71 -17.51
C ARG A 151 3.39 -1.70 -18.66
N PRO A 152 3.87 -1.90 -19.90
CA PRO A 152 3.00 -1.96 -21.07
C PRO A 152 2.02 -3.14 -20.97
N ASN A 153 0.84 -3.01 -21.58
CA ASN A 153 -0.21 -4.03 -21.52
C ASN A 153 0.19 -5.43 -22.05
N TYR A 154 1.26 -5.52 -22.82
CA TYR A 154 1.78 -6.78 -23.36
C TYR A 154 2.80 -7.47 -22.43
N ARG A 155 3.10 -6.88 -21.24
CA ARG A 155 4.01 -7.43 -20.23
C ARG A 155 3.37 -7.54 -18.86
N GLU A 156 3.80 -8.53 -18.09
CA GLU A 156 3.49 -8.64 -16.67
C GLU A 156 4.58 -8.01 -15.78
N GLU A 157 5.83 -8.13 -16.20
CA GLU A 157 6.99 -7.58 -15.52
C GLU A 157 7.15 -6.09 -15.85
N ALA A 158 7.46 -5.32 -14.81
CA ALA A 158 7.72 -3.90 -14.96
C ALA A 158 9.08 -3.63 -15.63
N LEU A 159 9.14 -2.56 -16.41
CA LEU A 159 10.36 -1.96 -16.92
C LEU A 159 10.73 -0.77 -16.02
N VAL A 160 12.02 -0.66 -15.66
CA VAL A 160 12.47 0.40 -14.75
C VAL A 160 13.87 0.89 -15.10
N ASP A 161 14.05 2.20 -15.17
CA ASP A 161 15.36 2.82 -15.01
C ASP A 161 15.58 3.15 -13.52
N GLY A 162 16.17 2.23 -12.79
CA GLY A 162 16.26 2.32 -11.33
C GLY A 162 17.07 3.51 -10.81
N LYS A 163 18.06 4.00 -11.57
CA LYS A 163 18.84 5.20 -11.21
C LYS A 163 18.01 6.46 -11.43
N TYR A 164 17.36 6.54 -12.56
CA TYR A 164 16.50 7.66 -12.91
C TYR A 164 15.29 7.72 -11.98
N SER A 165 14.62 6.61 -11.75
CA SER A 165 13.48 6.51 -10.83
C SER A 165 13.85 6.95 -9.39
N THR A 166 14.98 6.48 -8.86
CA THR A 166 15.48 6.95 -7.54
C THR A 166 15.76 8.46 -7.53
N LYS A 167 16.33 9.00 -8.60
CA LYS A 167 16.56 10.44 -8.72
C LYS A 167 15.25 11.21 -8.73
N MET A 168 14.28 10.80 -9.53
CA MET A 168 12.97 11.45 -9.63
C MET A 168 12.20 11.37 -8.33
N TYR A 169 12.18 10.22 -7.67
CA TYR A 169 11.60 10.04 -6.34
C TYR A 169 12.13 11.08 -5.34
N LEU A 170 13.47 11.24 -5.25
CA LEU A 170 14.10 12.18 -4.31
C LEU A 170 13.93 13.66 -4.73
N THR A 171 13.79 13.93 -6.02
CA THR A 171 13.54 15.29 -6.52
C THR A 171 12.12 15.72 -6.21
N THR A 172 11.15 14.89 -6.57
CA THR A 172 9.72 15.18 -6.36
C THR A 172 9.33 15.18 -4.88
N LEU A 173 10.04 14.41 -4.03
CA LEU A 173 9.90 14.52 -2.57
C LEU A 173 10.16 15.95 -2.11
N ILE A 174 11.23 16.59 -2.61
CA ILE A 174 11.57 17.96 -2.21
C ILE A 174 10.55 18.97 -2.74
N ASP A 175 10.07 18.78 -3.94
CA ASP A 175 9.06 19.68 -4.52
C ASP A 175 7.71 19.56 -3.79
N ALA A 176 7.25 18.35 -3.52
CA ALA A 176 6.06 18.10 -2.72
C ALA A 176 6.22 18.63 -1.28
N TRP A 177 7.40 18.44 -0.66
CA TRP A 177 7.69 18.97 0.68
C TRP A 177 7.63 20.50 0.73
N LYS A 178 8.25 21.21 -0.25
CA LYS A 178 8.19 22.67 -0.32
C LYS A 178 6.76 23.19 -0.43
N ASN A 179 5.94 22.56 -1.28
CA ASN A 179 4.52 22.89 -1.42
C ASN A 179 3.76 22.65 -0.12
N TYR A 180 4.00 21.49 0.54
CA TYR A 180 3.39 21.18 1.82
C TYR A 180 3.76 22.22 2.89
N LYS A 181 5.02 22.61 3.00
CA LYS A 181 5.45 23.68 3.93
C LYS A 181 4.76 25.01 3.66
N ALA A 182 4.66 25.39 2.38
CA ALA A 182 4.04 26.67 2.00
C ALA A 182 2.57 26.73 2.41
N THR A 183 1.86 25.61 2.36
CA THR A 183 0.42 25.54 2.69
C THR A 183 0.18 25.26 4.19
N SER A 184 0.94 24.37 4.79
CA SER A 184 0.74 23.94 6.20
C SER A 184 1.49 24.78 7.23
N GLN A 185 2.53 25.51 6.82
CA GLN A 185 3.48 26.22 7.70
C GLN A 185 4.21 25.29 8.68
N ARG A 186 4.29 23.97 8.39
CA ARG A 186 4.94 22.95 9.23
C ARG A 186 6.32 22.59 8.69
N GLY A 187 7.26 22.34 9.59
CA GLY A 187 8.62 21.90 9.30
C GLY A 187 8.89 20.46 9.77
N LEU A 188 10.15 20.01 9.67
CA LEU A 188 10.55 18.67 10.12
C LEU A 188 10.21 18.38 11.58
N PRO A 189 10.45 19.32 12.55
CA PRO A 189 10.16 19.04 13.96
C PRO A 189 8.69 18.87 14.31
N ASP A 190 7.78 19.25 13.41
CA ASP A 190 6.34 19.13 13.62
C ASP A 190 5.81 17.70 13.42
N HIS A 191 6.67 16.77 13.02
CA HIS A 191 6.33 15.38 12.74
C HIS A 191 7.13 14.45 13.65
N ALA A 192 6.44 13.59 14.39
CA ALA A 192 7.08 12.63 15.29
C ALA A 192 7.71 11.44 14.54
N HIS A 193 7.13 11.05 13.41
CA HIS A 193 7.60 9.98 12.54
C HIS A 193 7.25 10.26 11.08
N TYR A 194 7.85 9.46 10.18
CA TYR A 194 7.63 9.57 8.74
C TYR A 194 7.37 8.19 8.12
N CYS A 195 6.35 8.13 7.28
CA CYS A 195 6.04 6.99 6.45
C CYS A 195 6.30 7.35 4.97
N PHE A 196 7.28 6.73 4.37
CA PHE A 196 7.65 6.93 2.97
C PHE A 196 7.13 5.77 2.12
N HIS A 197 6.82 6.04 0.85
CA HIS A 197 6.76 4.97 -0.13
C HIS A 197 8.13 4.31 -0.26
N MET A 198 8.21 2.99 -0.20
CA MET A 198 9.46 2.25 -0.11
C MET A 198 9.58 1.19 -1.20
N PRO A 199 10.08 1.56 -2.40
CA PRO A 199 10.53 0.56 -3.37
C PRO A 199 11.57 -0.40 -2.78
N PHE A 200 12.33 0.09 -1.80
CA PHE A 200 13.23 -0.67 -0.93
C PHE A 200 13.44 0.10 0.38
N THR A 201 13.56 -0.58 1.51
CA THR A 201 13.47 0.08 2.82
C THR A 201 14.54 1.15 3.10
N LYS A 202 15.77 1.00 2.56
CA LYS A 202 16.83 2.03 2.72
C LYS A 202 16.49 3.37 2.06
N ILE A 203 15.46 3.45 1.21
CA ILE A 203 15.04 4.73 0.61
C ILE A 203 14.51 5.70 1.67
N ALA A 204 13.89 5.20 2.74
CA ALA A 204 13.38 6.04 3.82
C ALA A 204 14.48 6.90 4.47
N TYR A 205 15.64 6.30 4.73
CA TYR A 205 16.81 7.03 5.25
C TYR A 205 17.32 8.08 4.28
N LYS A 206 17.44 7.73 3.00
CA LYS A 206 17.83 8.67 1.94
C LYS A 206 16.85 9.82 1.80
N SER A 207 15.57 9.53 1.94
CA SER A 207 14.48 10.51 1.87
C SER A 207 14.59 11.51 3.01
N PHE A 208 14.75 11.03 4.23
CA PHE A 208 14.88 11.90 5.39
C PHE A 208 16.18 12.73 5.36
N GLU A 209 17.31 12.13 4.98
CA GLU A 209 18.57 12.86 4.73
C GLU A 209 18.37 13.97 3.68
N ARG A 210 17.60 13.67 2.62
CA ARG A 210 17.32 14.65 1.56
C ARG A 210 16.46 15.81 2.05
N LEU A 211 15.47 15.51 2.93
CA LEU A 211 14.66 16.55 3.59
C LEU A 211 15.51 17.42 4.51
N CYS A 212 16.36 16.84 5.35
CA CYS A 212 17.27 17.62 6.21
C CYS A 212 18.15 18.56 5.38
N LYS A 213 18.75 18.07 4.29
CA LYS A 213 19.56 18.92 3.39
C LYS A 213 18.75 20.07 2.77
N ALA A 214 17.49 19.83 2.39
CA ALA A 214 16.63 20.86 1.82
C ALA A 214 16.22 21.93 2.84
N GLU A 215 16.18 21.57 4.13
CA GLU A 215 15.88 22.46 5.25
C GLU A 215 17.14 23.12 5.87
N ALA A 216 18.33 22.83 5.35
CA ALA A 216 19.60 23.19 5.98
C ALA A 216 19.69 22.75 7.45
N ALA A 217 19.01 21.62 7.78
CA ALA A 217 19.00 20.99 9.10
C ALA A 217 20.10 19.93 9.20
N GLU A 218 20.66 19.74 10.38
CA GLU A 218 21.58 18.64 10.65
C GLU A 218 20.84 17.31 10.60
N LEU A 219 21.49 16.28 10.04
CA LEU A 219 20.97 14.92 10.10
C LEU A 219 21.11 14.42 11.56
N PRO A 220 20.03 13.92 12.19
CA PRO A 220 20.12 13.39 13.53
C PRO A 220 21.14 12.24 13.65
N PRO A 221 21.72 12.01 14.85
CA PRO A 221 22.51 10.81 15.12
C PRO A 221 21.74 9.53 14.77
N LYS A 222 22.47 8.46 14.45
CA LYS A 222 21.88 7.22 13.93
C LYS A 222 20.78 6.63 14.82
N ASP A 223 20.95 6.63 16.11
CA ASP A 223 20.00 6.08 17.08
C ASP A 223 18.70 6.90 17.16
N GLU A 224 18.78 8.21 16.96
CA GLU A 224 17.62 9.09 16.85
C GLU A 224 16.93 8.91 15.50
N LEU A 225 17.70 8.84 14.42
CA LEU A 225 17.18 8.57 13.07
C LEU A 225 16.49 7.19 13.00
N ASP A 226 17.07 6.17 13.65
CA ASP A 226 16.47 4.85 13.75
C ASP A 226 15.15 4.92 14.54
N ARG A 227 15.07 5.62 15.65
CA ARG A 227 13.81 5.82 16.39
C ARG A 227 12.73 6.49 15.54
N LEU A 228 13.13 7.42 14.69
CA LEU A 228 12.23 8.16 13.81
C LEU A 228 11.65 7.29 12.68
N LEU A 229 12.44 6.38 12.12
CA LEU A 229 12.11 5.66 10.87
C LEU A 229 11.84 4.17 11.06
N GLU A 230 12.64 3.46 11.87
CA GLU A 230 12.61 2.00 11.98
C GLU A 230 11.23 1.40 12.29
N PRO A 231 10.38 1.99 13.15
CA PRO A 231 9.06 1.41 13.42
C PRO A 231 8.19 1.29 12.16
N ALA A 232 8.34 2.22 11.22
CA ALA A 232 7.60 2.20 9.94
C ALA A 232 8.15 1.19 8.92
N LEU A 233 9.37 0.66 9.10
CA LEU A 233 10.05 -0.16 8.10
C LEU A 233 9.88 -1.67 8.31
N GLN A 234 9.47 -2.10 9.51
CA GLN A 234 9.56 -3.51 9.92
C GLN A 234 8.72 -4.44 9.04
N TYR A 235 7.51 -4.05 8.67
CA TYR A 235 6.65 -4.88 7.82
C TYR A 235 7.17 -4.94 6.39
N ASN A 236 7.53 -3.80 5.80
CA ASN A 236 8.07 -3.77 4.45
C ASN A 236 9.41 -4.51 4.28
N ARG A 237 10.20 -4.67 5.36
CA ARG A 237 11.38 -5.56 5.35
C ARG A 237 11.01 -7.02 5.16
N GLN A 238 9.82 -7.42 5.60
CA GLN A 238 9.32 -8.80 5.53
C GLN A 238 8.51 -9.08 4.29
N THR A 239 7.85 -8.06 3.71
CA THR A 239 6.92 -8.22 2.59
C THR A 239 7.52 -7.78 1.26
N GLY A 240 8.50 -6.87 1.29
CA GLY A 240 9.04 -6.22 0.09
C GLY A 240 8.19 -5.03 -0.34
N ASN A 241 8.31 -4.63 -1.62
CA ASN A 241 7.52 -3.54 -2.17
C ASN A 241 6.10 -4.02 -2.52
N THR A 242 5.11 -3.48 -1.85
CA THR A 242 3.70 -3.76 -2.07
C THR A 242 3.00 -2.65 -2.87
N TYR A 243 3.78 -1.89 -3.64
CA TYR A 243 3.35 -0.80 -4.53
C TYR A 243 2.32 0.14 -3.85
N ALA A 244 1.06 0.17 -4.29
CA ALA A 244 0.05 1.07 -3.75
C ALA A 244 -0.22 0.89 -2.25
N ALA A 245 -0.05 -0.32 -1.71
CA ALA A 245 -0.24 -0.60 -0.28
C ALA A 245 0.95 -0.14 0.59
N CYS A 246 2.13 0.08 0.01
CA CYS A 246 3.41 0.20 0.69
C CYS A 246 3.46 1.28 1.79
N VAL A 247 2.97 2.50 1.52
CA VAL A 247 2.96 3.61 2.50
C VAL A 247 2.10 3.25 3.71
N TYR A 248 0.96 2.64 3.49
CA TYR A 248 -0.02 2.31 4.53
C TYR A 248 0.34 1.04 5.30
N GLU A 249 1.07 0.13 4.67
CA GLU A 249 1.74 -0.97 5.35
C GLU A 249 2.83 -0.44 6.29
N GLY A 250 3.63 0.52 5.83
CA GLY A 250 4.59 1.24 6.68
C GLY A 250 3.92 1.99 7.83
N PHE A 251 2.76 2.59 7.61
CA PHE A 251 1.99 3.21 8.68
C PHE A 251 1.44 2.18 9.68
N SER A 252 0.90 1.05 9.21
CA SER A 252 0.49 -0.05 10.09
C SER A 252 1.66 -0.58 10.91
N SER A 253 2.83 -0.72 10.30
CA SER A 253 4.08 -1.09 10.99
C SER A 253 4.45 -0.08 12.08
N LEU A 254 4.37 1.22 11.79
CA LEU A 254 4.63 2.28 12.78
C LEU A 254 3.67 2.17 13.97
N LEU A 255 2.37 2.04 13.72
CA LEU A 255 1.36 1.96 14.77
C LEU A 255 1.57 0.75 15.70
N ASP A 256 1.97 -0.39 15.14
CA ASP A 256 2.16 -1.65 15.86
C ASP A 256 3.51 -1.72 16.59
N ASN A 257 4.54 -1.02 16.11
CA ASN A 257 5.94 -1.20 16.57
C ASN A 257 6.54 0.07 17.21
N ALA A 258 5.81 1.19 17.28
CA ALA A 258 6.30 2.38 17.95
C ALA A 258 6.58 2.09 19.44
N PRO A 259 7.79 2.41 19.95
CA PRO A 259 8.18 2.10 21.34
C PRO A 259 7.40 2.90 22.37
N ALA A 260 6.85 4.06 21.97
CA ALA A 260 6.03 4.93 22.82
C ALA A 260 4.62 5.10 22.23
N THR A 261 3.71 5.69 23.00
CA THR A 261 2.40 6.05 22.46
C THR A 261 2.55 7.16 21.41
N LEU A 262 1.72 7.06 20.38
CA LEU A 262 1.63 8.07 19.31
C LEU A 262 0.42 9.00 19.50
N ASP A 263 -0.28 8.94 20.64
CA ASP A 263 -1.43 9.78 20.92
C ASP A 263 -1.09 11.26 20.69
N ASP A 264 -1.92 11.95 19.92
CA ASP A 264 -1.75 13.36 19.51
C ASP A 264 -0.47 13.65 18.69
N GLN A 265 0.28 12.62 18.28
CA GLN A 265 1.48 12.81 17.47
C GLN A 265 1.12 12.98 15.98
N ARG A 266 1.79 13.92 15.31
CA ARG A 266 1.67 14.09 13.86
C ARG A 266 2.66 13.19 13.15
N ILE A 267 2.16 12.51 12.11
CA ILE A 267 2.94 11.64 11.23
C ILE A 267 2.99 12.28 9.86
N GLY A 268 4.19 12.38 9.28
CA GLY A 268 4.41 12.79 7.90
C GLY A 268 4.35 11.60 6.96
N PHE A 269 3.74 11.78 5.80
CA PHE A 269 3.61 10.76 4.76
C PHE A 269 4.16 11.30 3.44
N PHE A 270 4.94 10.47 2.75
CA PHE A 270 5.31 10.72 1.37
C PHE A 270 4.90 9.54 0.50
N SER A 271 3.99 9.80 -0.41
CA SER A 271 3.51 8.86 -1.42
C SER A 271 4.06 9.24 -2.78
N TYR A 272 4.57 8.25 -3.50
CA TYR A 272 5.12 8.41 -4.84
C TYR A 272 4.60 7.29 -5.75
N GLY A 273 4.06 7.66 -6.90
CA GLY A 273 3.76 6.79 -8.01
C GLY A 273 4.60 7.19 -9.20
N SER A 274 5.34 6.22 -9.77
CA SER A 274 6.13 6.44 -10.97
C SER A 274 5.26 6.88 -12.15
N GLY A 275 5.84 7.69 -13.05
CA GLY A 275 5.11 8.20 -14.19
C GLY A 275 4.98 9.71 -14.34
N CYS A 276 4.94 10.63 -13.32
CA CYS A 276 4.91 10.40 -11.88
C CYS A 276 3.91 11.31 -11.17
N MET A 277 3.50 10.87 -10.01
CA MET A 277 2.75 11.70 -9.06
C MET A 277 3.36 11.54 -7.66
N ALA A 278 3.64 12.67 -7.00
CA ALA A 278 4.16 12.72 -5.63
C ALA A 278 3.28 13.58 -4.74
N GLU A 279 3.06 13.14 -3.50
CA GLU A 279 2.33 13.90 -2.49
C GLU A 279 3.00 13.75 -1.13
N PHE A 280 3.26 14.90 -0.48
CA PHE A 280 3.59 14.96 0.93
C PHE A 280 2.39 15.49 1.72
N PHE A 281 1.99 14.77 2.76
CA PHE A 281 0.87 15.11 3.62
C PHE A 281 1.12 14.66 5.04
N SER A 282 0.24 15.02 5.97
CA SER A 282 0.31 14.60 7.35
C SER A 282 -1.06 14.29 7.96
N GLY A 283 -1.03 13.75 9.16
CA GLY A 283 -2.20 13.53 9.99
C GLY A 283 -1.82 13.34 11.45
N VAL A 284 -2.78 13.51 12.33
CA VAL A 284 -2.60 13.39 13.78
C VAL A 284 -3.21 12.09 14.26
N VAL A 285 -2.40 11.28 14.96
CA VAL A 285 -2.86 10.04 15.58
C VAL A 285 -3.81 10.34 16.71
N GLN A 286 -4.94 9.66 16.73
CA GLN A 286 -5.99 9.92 17.69
C GLN A 286 -5.71 9.23 19.03
N ARG A 287 -6.15 9.84 20.13
CA ARG A 287 -6.02 9.25 21.47
C ARG A 287 -6.77 7.92 21.56
N GLY A 288 -6.12 6.93 22.16
CA GLY A 288 -6.68 5.60 22.29
C GLY A 288 -6.65 4.78 21.00
N TYR A 289 -5.91 5.18 19.97
CA TYR A 289 -5.80 4.50 18.69
C TYR A 289 -5.47 3.01 18.84
N ARG A 290 -4.71 2.62 19.86
CA ARG A 290 -4.28 1.24 20.11
C ARG A 290 -5.44 0.25 20.27
N GLU A 291 -6.59 0.72 20.79
CA GLU A 291 -7.80 -0.11 20.93
C GLU A 291 -8.44 -0.48 19.58
N HIS A 292 -7.97 0.16 18.51
CA HIS A 292 -8.51 0.00 17.16
C HIS A 292 -7.56 -0.71 16.21
N LEU A 293 -6.37 -1.09 16.69
CA LEU A 293 -5.38 -1.83 15.90
C LEU A 293 -5.71 -3.31 15.80
N PHE A 294 -5.05 -3.96 14.86
CA PHE A 294 -5.11 -5.41 14.64
C PHE A 294 -3.70 -6.03 14.78
N THR A 295 -2.89 -5.52 15.69
CA THR A 295 -1.48 -5.85 15.86
C THR A 295 -1.21 -7.35 15.95
N ASP A 296 -2.00 -8.08 16.75
CA ASP A 296 -1.83 -9.54 16.90
C ASP A 296 -2.14 -10.29 15.59
N ALA A 297 -3.15 -9.84 14.85
CA ALA A 297 -3.47 -10.40 13.54
C ALA A 297 -2.38 -10.12 12.51
N HIS A 298 -1.81 -8.92 12.50
CA HIS A 298 -0.68 -8.58 11.62
C HIS A 298 0.55 -9.43 11.93
N ARG A 299 0.91 -9.58 13.21
CA ARG A 299 2.02 -10.45 13.64
C ARG A 299 1.77 -11.90 13.27
N ALA A 300 0.61 -12.44 13.62
CA ALA A 300 0.24 -13.81 13.29
C ALA A 300 0.31 -14.08 11.78
N MET A 301 -0.17 -13.14 10.95
CA MET A 301 -0.09 -13.25 9.51
C MET A 301 1.36 -13.32 9.01
N LEU A 302 2.26 -12.49 9.53
CA LEU A 302 3.68 -12.51 9.16
C LEU A 302 4.40 -13.78 9.64
N ASP A 303 4.11 -14.22 10.86
CA ASP A 303 4.78 -15.37 11.50
C ASP A 303 4.34 -16.71 10.88
N THR A 304 3.12 -16.81 10.39
CA THR A 304 2.56 -18.04 9.80
C THR A 304 2.88 -18.24 8.33
N ARG A 305 3.60 -17.29 7.69
CA ARG A 305 4.04 -17.43 6.29
C ARG A 305 4.97 -18.62 6.13
N THR A 306 4.79 -19.36 5.03
CA THR A 306 5.65 -20.49 4.69
C THR A 306 6.90 -20.00 3.96
N PRO A 307 8.12 -20.19 4.52
CA PRO A 307 9.33 -19.90 3.78
C PRO A 307 9.46 -20.80 2.54
N VAL A 308 9.87 -20.20 1.43
CA VAL A 308 10.14 -20.91 0.18
C VAL A 308 11.61 -20.75 -0.22
N THR A 309 12.17 -21.76 -0.87
CA THR A 309 13.48 -21.67 -1.50
C THR A 309 13.41 -20.80 -2.77
N TYR A 310 14.57 -20.34 -3.25
CA TYR A 310 14.62 -19.59 -4.51
C TYR A 310 14.02 -20.37 -5.67
N ARG A 311 14.30 -21.67 -5.78
CA ARG A 311 13.71 -22.52 -6.82
C ARG A 311 12.17 -22.61 -6.72
N GLN A 312 11.62 -22.76 -5.51
CA GLN A 312 10.17 -22.77 -5.32
C GLN A 312 9.56 -21.40 -5.67
N TYR A 313 10.27 -20.32 -5.37
CA TYR A 313 9.87 -18.99 -5.80
C TYR A 313 9.88 -18.87 -7.33
N GLU A 314 10.92 -19.34 -8.03
CA GLU A 314 10.98 -19.38 -9.50
C GLU A 314 9.81 -20.18 -10.09
N ASP A 315 9.49 -21.33 -9.50
CA ASP A 315 8.34 -22.16 -9.93
C ASP A 315 7.02 -21.39 -9.79
N ILE A 316 6.81 -20.69 -8.68
CA ILE A 316 5.62 -19.84 -8.46
C ILE A 316 5.61 -18.66 -9.43
N PHE A 317 6.74 -17.99 -9.61
CA PHE A 317 6.88 -16.84 -10.50
C PHE A 317 6.56 -17.23 -11.96
N ASN A 318 7.09 -18.34 -12.43
CA ASN A 318 6.92 -18.83 -13.80
C ASN A 318 5.55 -19.48 -14.04
N TYR A 319 4.85 -19.90 -12.98
CA TYR A 319 3.53 -20.48 -13.11
C TYR A 319 2.57 -19.50 -13.79
N GLY A 320 2.56 -18.25 -13.32
CA GLY A 320 1.67 -17.22 -13.83
C GLY A 320 0.18 -17.62 -13.75
N ILE A 321 -0.71 -16.70 -14.03
CA ILE A 321 -2.12 -17.06 -14.27
C ILE A 321 -2.25 -17.31 -15.78
N PRO A 322 -2.70 -18.52 -16.21
CA PRO A 322 -2.79 -18.85 -17.63
C PRO A 322 -3.64 -17.85 -18.42
N LYS A 323 -3.17 -17.48 -19.62
CA LYS A 323 -3.82 -16.51 -20.53
C LYS A 323 -4.25 -17.15 -21.85
N ASP A 324 -4.44 -18.47 -21.84
CA ASP A 324 -4.77 -19.28 -23.01
C ASP A 324 -6.28 -19.35 -23.31
N GLY A 325 -7.09 -18.76 -22.43
CA GLY A 325 -8.55 -18.77 -22.55
C GLY A 325 -9.22 -20.09 -22.15
N ALA A 326 -8.45 -21.07 -21.71
CA ALA A 326 -8.97 -22.37 -21.26
C ALA A 326 -9.49 -22.30 -19.81
N ASP A 327 -10.23 -23.34 -19.43
CA ASP A 327 -10.66 -23.53 -18.06
C ASP A 327 -9.50 -24.07 -17.21
N HIS A 328 -9.28 -23.46 -16.04
CA HIS A 328 -8.23 -23.85 -15.10
C HIS A 328 -8.77 -23.98 -13.68
N VAL A 329 -8.27 -24.97 -12.96
CA VAL A 329 -8.52 -25.16 -11.52
C VAL A 329 -7.19 -25.01 -10.79
N PHE A 330 -7.13 -24.14 -9.79
CA PHE A 330 -5.94 -23.91 -8.99
C PHE A 330 -5.98 -24.73 -7.71
N ALA A 331 -4.87 -25.40 -7.42
CA ALA A 331 -4.71 -26.13 -6.16
C ALA A 331 -4.77 -25.15 -4.97
N PRO A 332 -5.43 -25.52 -3.86
CA PRO A 332 -5.46 -24.66 -2.69
C PRO A 332 -4.10 -24.61 -2.00
N TYR A 333 -3.61 -23.39 -1.75
CA TYR A 333 -2.49 -23.14 -0.86
C TYR A 333 -2.99 -22.78 0.55
N ARG A 334 -2.09 -22.80 1.53
CA ARG A 334 -2.41 -22.40 2.90
C ARG A 334 -2.51 -20.87 3.00
N GLY A 335 -3.39 -20.38 3.87
CA GLY A 335 -3.55 -18.97 4.23
C GLY A 335 -4.79 -18.31 3.61
N GLY A 336 -5.30 -17.29 4.31
CA GLY A 336 -6.43 -16.47 3.93
C GLY A 336 -7.80 -17.18 3.96
N ALA A 337 -8.85 -16.39 4.10
CA ALA A 337 -10.25 -16.85 4.05
C ALA A 337 -10.77 -16.97 2.61
N PHE A 338 -10.14 -16.32 1.66
CA PHE A 338 -10.54 -16.30 0.25
C PHE A 338 -9.39 -16.75 -0.65
N ARG A 339 -9.73 -17.46 -1.73
CA ARG A 339 -8.78 -17.88 -2.75
C ARG A 339 -9.35 -17.73 -4.16
N LEU A 340 -8.48 -17.66 -5.15
CA LEU A 340 -8.81 -17.84 -6.55
C LEU A 340 -8.86 -19.35 -6.85
N ALA A 341 -10.07 -19.89 -7.01
CA ALA A 341 -10.26 -21.33 -7.22
C ALA A 341 -9.95 -21.76 -8.65
N GLY A 342 -10.02 -20.85 -9.61
CA GLY A 342 -9.74 -21.13 -11.01
C GLY A 342 -10.30 -20.10 -11.97
N ILE A 343 -10.23 -20.45 -13.26
CA ILE A 343 -10.85 -19.71 -14.36
C ILE A 343 -11.82 -20.68 -15.05
N LYS A 344 -13.04 -20.23 -15.32
CA LYS A 344 -14.03 -20.98 -16.08
C LYS A 344 -14.81 -20.04 -17.00
N ASP A 345 -14.96 -20.41 -18.27
CA ASP A 345 -15.61 -19.56 -19.29
C ASP A 345 -15.04 -18.14 -19.28
N HIS A 346 -13.72 -17.98 -19.25
CA HIS A 346 -12.99 -16.70 -19.15
C HIS A 346 -13.25 -15.90 -17.84
N LYS A 347 -13.90 -16.51 -16.84
CA LYS A 347 -14.29 -15.83 -15.59
C LYS A 347 -13.45 -16.34 -14.41
N ARG A 348 -12.80 -15.45 -13.70
CA ARG A 348 -12.16 -15.77 -12.42
C ARG A 348 -13.19 -16.24 -11.40
N ARG A 349 -12.92 -17.34 -10.74
CA ARG A 349 -13.75 -17.96 -9.70
C ARG A 349 -13.08 -17.82 -8.36
N TYR A 350 -13.68 -17.02 -7.50
CA TYR A 350 -13.24 -16.85 -6.13
C TYR A 350 -14.18 -17.61 -5.18
N GLU A 351 -13.61 -18.18 -4.12
CA GLU A 351 -14.36 -18.88 -3.09
C GLU A 351 -13.80 -18.57 -1.70
N ALA A 352 -14.67 -18.70 -0.68
CA ALA A 352 -14.27 -18.76 0.72
C ALA A 352 -13.74 -20.17 1.03
N LYS A 353 -12.73 -20.26 1.91
CA LYS A 353 -12.19 -21.53 2.44
C LYS A 353 -12.98 -22.00 3.64
#